data_3859c0661ec32e1b61aa3d7fc5debd4c
#
_entry.id   3859c0661ec32e1b61aa3d7fc5debd4c
#
_cell.length_a   1.000
_cell.length_b   1.000
_cell.length_c   1.000
_cell.angle_alpha   90.00
_cell.angle_beta   90.00
_cell.angle_gamma   90.00
#
_symmetry.space_group_name_H-M   'P 1'
#
loop_
_entity.id
_entity.type
_entity.pdbx_description
1 polymer ?
#
loop_
_entity_poly.entity_id
_entity_poly.type
_entity_poly.pdbx_seq_one_letter_code
_entity_poly.pdbx_strand_id
1 'polypeptide(L)'
;HNSIIPDNISYEIPRGKAPYFAEHVRRILEKKDDELGINIYQDGLKIYTTLDYRLQKIAEDAVMKTLQKNQDEFNVQLFEDQDRFSKLGYLSIFPEDSVKMMLNGQMKLYEELRGNLLVQCAFIAIDSKNGEILAMIGGRSDYLDQYNRSTQALRQPGSVFKPYIYTAAIDNNYPVTTQLLNQPVALYRNNAKGEKEKWTPRNYDNSTGGLTTLREG
;
A
#
# COMPACT_ATOMS: atom_id res chain seq x y z
N HIS A 1 33.86 19.07 21.87
CA HIS A 1 32.85 18.12 22.38
C HIS A 1 32.43 17.22 21.19
N ASN A 2 33.08 16.05 21.09
CA ASN A 2 32.69 14.99 20.17
C ASN A 2 31.54 14.23 20.82
N SER A 3 30.33 14.41 20.34
CA SER A 3 29.24 13.51 20.64
C SER A 3 29.46 12.22 19.84
N ILE A 4 29.84 11.16 20.51
CA ILE A 4 29.88 9.82 19.97
C ILE A 4 28.43 9.36 19.86
N ILE A 5 27.80 9.58 18.71
CA ILE A 5 26.58 8.88 18.35
C ILE A 5 27.07 7.62 17.64
N PRO A 6 26.76 6.42 18.13
CA PRO A 6 27.11 5.20 17.41
C PRO A 6 26.36 5.15 16.10
N ASP A 7 27.07 5.01 14.99
CA ASP A 7 26.53 4.92 13.61
C ASP A 7 25.68 3.66 13.34
N ASN A 8 25.36 2.87 14.37
CA ASN A 8 24.64 1.61 14.28
C ASN A 8 23.52 1.49 15.34
N ILE A 9 22.70 2.52 15.49
CA ILE A 9 21.41 2.30 16.14
C ILE A 9 20.47 1.78 15.05
N SER A 10 20.40 0.46 14.90
CA SER A 10 19.25 -0.17 14.28
C SER A 10 18.06 0.14 15.18
N TYR A 11 17.26 1.13 14.82
CA TYR A 11 15.96 1.35 15.44
C TYR A 11 15.09 0.12 15.12
N GLU A 12 15.18 -0.90 15.97
CA GLU A 12 14.15 -1.92 15.98
C GLU A 12 12.84 -1.19 16.27
N ILE A 13 11.91 -1.25 15.31
CA ILE A 13 10.56 -0.77 15.56
C ILE A 13 10.08 -1.49 16.82
N PRO A 14 9.71 -0.76 17.89
CA PRO A 14 9.23 -1.40 19.08
C PRO A 14 8.14 -2.39 18.70
N ARG A 15 8.28 -3.67 19.05
CA ARG A 15 7.27 -4.71 18.83
C ARG A 15 6.08 -4.48 19.77
N GLY A 16 5.61 -3.22 19.80
CA GLY A 16 4.41 -2.81 20.51
C GLY A 16 3.14 -3.22 19.78
N LYS A 17 2.03 -2.96 20.42
CA LYS A 17 0.70 -3.08 19.82
C LYS A 17 0.58 -2.03 18.71
N ALA A 18 0.23 -2.44 17.47
CA ALA A 18 0.07 -1.58 16.30
C ALA A 18 1.35 -0.76 15.90
N PRO A 19 2.46 -1.41 15.53
CA PRO A 19 3.75 -0.74 15.31
C PRO A 19 3.71 0.32 14.21
N TYR A 20 2.99 0.07 13.10
CA TYR A 20 2.86 1.03 12.00
C TYR A 20 2.08 2.29 12.41
N PHE A 21 1.05 2.12 13.24
CA PHE A 21 0.29 3.26 13.77
C PHE A 21 1.14 4.07 14.76
N ALA A 22 1.82 3.40 15.68
CA ALA A 22 2.70 4.06 16.65
C ALA A 22 3.81 4.86 15.94
N GLU A 23 4.45 4.28 14.93
CA GLU A 23 5.46 4.96 14.14
C GLU A 23 4.89 6.13 13.33
N HIS A 24 3.67 6.00 12.83
CA HIS A 24 2.97 7.10 12.15
C HIS A 24 2.74 8.28 13.10
N VAL A 25 2.25 8.02 14.31
CA VAL A 25 2.04 9.05 15.35
C VAL A 25 3.37 9.70 15.73
N ARG A 26 4.42 8.90 15.94
CA ARG A 26 5.77 9.40 16.26
C ARG A 26 6.24 10.41 15.19
N ARG A 27 6.14 10.05 13.90
CA ARG A 27 6.55 10.93 12.80
C ARG A 27 5.73 12.21 12.69
N ILE A 28 4.45 12.16 13.04
CA ILE A 28 3.61 13.37 13.07
C ILE A 28 4.08 14.29 14.19
N LEU A 29 4.36 13.74 15.36
CA LEU A 29 4.81 14.53 16.52
C LEU A 29 6.19 15.12 16.28
N GLU A 30 7.14 14.37 15.75
CA GLU A 30 8.47 14.89 15.41
C GLU A 30 8.43 16.09 14.45
N LYS A 31 7.50 16.08 13.49
CA LYS A 31 7.33 17.23 12.58
C LYS A 31 6.74 18.46 13.26
N LYS A 32 6.18 18.27 14.43
CA LYS A 32 5.52 19.35 15.21
C LYS A 32 6.25 19.70 16.50
N ASP A 33 7.41 19.11 16.78
CA ASP A 33 8.18 19.34 17.99
C ASP A 33 8.43 20.82 18.24
N ASP A 34 8.94 21.53 17.24
CA ASP A 34 9.22 22.96 17.32
C ASP A 34 7.95 23.80 17.50
N GLU A 35 6.87 23.45 16.80
CA GLU A 35 5.58 24.15 16.87
C GLU A 35 4.93 23.99 18.26
N LEU A 36 5.02 22.79 18.83
CA LEU A 36 4.40 22.46 20.10
C LEU A 36 5.31 22.74 21.31
N GLY A 37 6.58 23.01 21.07
CA GLY A 37 7.58 23.22 22.13
C GLY A 37 7.77 21.99 23.02
N ILE A 38 7.70 20.79 22.45
CA ILE A 38 7.83 19.51 23.16
C ILE A 38 9.05 18.72 22.65
N ASN A 39 9.56 17.82 23.48
CA ASN A 39 10.53 16.82 23.07
C ASN A 39 9.95 15.43 23.34
N ILE A 40 9.54 14.73 22.28
CA ILE A 40 8.86 13.43 22.38
C ILE A 40 9.69 12.36 23.07
N TYR A 41 11.01 12.52 23.14
CA TYR A 41 11.93 11.55 23.73
C TYR A 41 12.33 11.87 25.17
N GLN A 42 12.15 13.13 25.63
CA GLN A 42 12.67 13.59 26.93
C GLN A 42 11.55 14.00 27.91
N ASP A 43 10.40 14.45 27.40
CA ASP A 43 9.36 15.05 28.24
C ASP A 43 8.44 14.06 28.95
N GLY A 44 8.61 12.74 28.71
CA GLY A 44 7.80 11.70 29.35
C GLY A 44 6.31 11.79 29.02
N LEU A 45 5.99 12.14 27.79
CA LEU A 45 4.63 12.44 27.32
C LEU A 45 3.70 11.23 27.38
N LYS A 46 2.42 11.48 27.69
CA LYS A 46 1.32 10.55 27.52
C LYS A 46 0.56 10.93 26.26
N ILE A 47 0.61 10.10 25.24
CA ILE A 47 0.00 10.36 23.93
C ILE A 47 -1.28 9.56 23.82
N TYR A 48 -2.40 10.27 23.77
CA TYR A 48 -3.73 9.68 23.54
C TYR A 48 -4.03 9.70 22.03
N THR A 49 -4.56 8.60 21.51
CA THR A 49 -4.79 8.41 20.08
C THR A 49 -6.17 7.83 19.82
N THR A 50 -6.58 7.81 18.55
CA THR A 50 -7.86 7.28 18.07
C THR A 50 -7.86 5.77 17.83
N LEU A 51 -6.71 5.09 18.04
CA LEU A 51 -6.57 3.67 17.78
C LEU A 51 -7.56 2.83 18.62
N ASP A 52 -8.43 2.05 17.98
CA ASP A 52 -9.16 0.97 18.62
C ASP A 52 -8.36 -0.34 18.53
N TYR A 53 -7.76 -0.73 19.65
CA TYR A 53 -6.91 -1.92 19.67
C TYR A 53 -7.64 -3.22 19.32
N ARG A 54 -8.95 -3.33 19.61
CA ARG A 54 -9.74 -4.51 19.25
C ARG A 54 -9.92 -4.58 17.74
N LEU A 55 -10.23 -3.44 17.13
CA LEU A 55 -10.36 -3.35 15.67
C LEU A 55 -9.02 -3.58 14.97
N GLN A 56 -7.94 -3.03 15.53
CA GLN A 56 -6.57 -3.27 15.04
C GLN A 56 -6.25 -4.77 15.00
N LYS A 57 -6.53 -5.50 16.09
CA LYS A 57 -6.27 -6.93 16.16
C LYS A 57 -7.11 -7.74 15.17
N ILE A 58 -8.38 -7.43 15.04
CA ILE A 58 -9.25 -8.07 14.04
C ILE A 58 -8.72 -7.82 12.61
N ALA A 59 -8.29 -6.60 12.34
CA ALA A 59 -7.71 -6.23 11.05
C ALA A 59 -6.40 -6.98 10.79
N GLU A 60 -5.51 -7.08 11.77
CA GLU A 60 -4.26 -7.84 11.66
C GLU A 60 -4.50 -9.31 11.35
N ASP A 61 -5.41 -9.96 12.07
CA ASP A 61 -5.75 -11.37 11.85
C ASP A 61 -6.37 -11.59 10.45
N ALA A 62 -7.27 -10.71 10.01
CA ALA A 62 -7.91 -10.78 8.70
C ALA A 62 -6.90 -10.54 7.56
N VAL A 63 -6.03 -9.55 7.71
CA VAL A 63 -4.99 -9.21 6.75
C VAL A 63 -4.01 -10.38 6.61
N MET A 64 -3.51 -10.94 7.72
CA MET A 64 -2.56 -12.04 7.66
C MET A 64 -3.14 -13.28 6.99
N LYS A 65 -4.39 -13.62 7.30
CA LYS A 65 -5.09 -14.74 6.64
C LYS A 65 -5.21 -14.53 5.13
N THR A 66 -5.55 -13.32 4.70
CA THR A 66 -5.67 -12.97 3.28
C THR A 66 -4.31 -12.96 2.59
N LEU A 67 -3.29 -12.40 3.25
CA LEU A 67 -1.92 -12.38 2.71
C LEU A 67 -1.35 -13.78 2.53
N GLN A 68 -1.61 -14.71 3.45
CA GLN A 68 -1.15 -16.08 3.29
C GLN A 68 -1.77 -16.71 2.03
N LYS A 69 -3.09 -16.60 1.86
CA LYS A 69 -3.77 -17.09 0.66
C LYS A 69 -3.20 -16.48 -0.62
N ASN A 70 -3.04 -15.16 -0.66
CA ASN A 70 -2.52 -14.46 -1.83
C ASN A 70 -1.05 -14.81 -2.10
N GLN A 71 -0.27 -15.11 -1.06
CA GLN A 71 1.11 -15.57 -1.20
C GLN A 71 1.16 -16.97 -1.84
N ASP A 72 0.29 -17.87 -1.40
CA ASP A 72 0.22 -19.22 -1.95
C ASP A 72 -0.18 -19.18 -3.44
N GLU A 73 -1.19 -18.37 -3.79
CA GLU A 73 -1.59 -18.15 -5.18
C GLU A 73 -0.47 -17.52 -6.02
N PHE A 74 0.24 -16.53 -5.48
CA PHE A 74 1.37 -15.89 -6.13
C PHE A 74 2.51 -16.90 -6.38
N ASN A 75 2.81 -17.74 -5.41
CA ASN A 75 3.86 -18.75 -5.54
C ASN A 75 3.53 -19.76 -6.66
N VAL A 76 2.27 -20.23 -6.73
CA VAL A 76 1.82 -21.13 -7.81
C VAL A 76 1.99 -20.46 -9.17
N GLN A 77 1.46 -19.25 -9.33
CA GLN A 77 1.59 -18.49 -10.58
C GLN A 77 3.04 -18.23 -10.98
N LEU A 78 3.89 -17.92 -9.99
CA LEU A 78 5.30 -17.66 -10.23
C LEU A 78 6.03 -18.93 -10.70
N PHE A 79 5.69 -20.09 -10.14
CA PHE A 79 6.32 -21.37 -10.51
C PHE A 79 5.85 -21.90 -11.86
N GLU A 80 4.63 -21.56 -12.26
CA GLU A 80 4.07 -21.92 -13.58
C GLU A 80 4.61 -21.01 -14.70
N ASP A 81 4.92 -19.75 -14.40
CA ASP A 81 5.46 -18.80 -15.36
C ASP A 81 7.00 -18.82 -15.36
N GLN A 82 7.56 -19.77 -16.11
CA GLN A 82 9.01 -19.96 -16.24
C GLN A 82 9.74 -18.70 -16.77
N ASP A 83 9.09 -17.95 -17.65
CA ASP A 83 9.63 -16.71 -18.19
C ASP A 83 9.74 -15.62 -17.12
N ARG A 84 8.74 -15.49 -16.27
CA ARG A 84 8.74 -14.56 -15.15
C ARG A 84 9.71 -15.00 -14.08
N PHE A 85 9.71 -16.29 -13.75
CA PHE A 85 10.60 -16.86 -12.74
C PHE A 85 12.07 -16.68 -13.15
N SER A 86 12.44 -17.00 -14.41
CA SER A 86 13.80 -16.87 -14.92
C SER A 86 14.31 -15.43 -14.97
N LYS A 87 13.40 -14.44 -15.10
CA LYS A 87 13.73 -13.01 -15.09
C LYS A 87 13.92 -12.43 -13.68
N LEU A 88 13.65 -13.21 -12.64
CA LEU A 88 14.02 -12.82 -11.29
C LEU A 88 15.55 -12.83 -11.21
N GLY A 89 16.17 -11.66 -11.23
CA GLY A 89 17.64 -11.50 -11.24
C GLY A 89 18.39 -12.22 -10.11
N TYR A 90 17.66 -12.88 -9.21
CA TYR A 90 18.15 -13.65 -8.08
C TYR A 90 18.63 -15.06 -8.44
N LEU A 91 18.24 -15.60 -9.61
CA LEU A 91 18.71 -16.91 -10.05
C LEU A 91 20.20 -16.92 -10.40
N SER A 92 20.80 -15.73 -10.57
CA SER A 92 22.26 -15.60 -10.64
C SER A 92 22.95 -15.80 -9.29
N ILE A 93 22.22 -15.65 -8.18
CA ILE A 93 22.72 -15.73 -6.81
C ILE A 93 22.23 -17.01 -6.11
N PHE A 94 20.98 -17.38 -6.34
CA PHE A 94 20.33 -18.52 -5.69
C PHE A 94 19.84 -19.53 -6.74
N PRO A 95 20.14 -20.83 -6.59
CA PRO A 95 19.54 -21.87 -7.43
C PRO A 95 18.01 -21.84 -7.36
N GLU A 96 17.36 -22.17 -8.46
CA GLU A 96 15.90 -22.19 -8.59
C GLU A 96 15.21 -23.01 -7.47
N ASP A 97 15.73 -24.20 -7.18
CA ASP A 97 15.18 -25.04 -6.11
C ASP A 97 15.27 -24.37 -4.74
N SER A 98 16.35 -23.64 -4.47
CA SER A 98 16.49 -22.90 -3.22
C SER A 98 15.45 -21.79 -3.09
N VAL A 99 15.15 -21.06 -4.17
CA VAL A 99 14.10 -20.05 -4.18
C VAL A 99 12.72 -20.67 -3.94
N LYS A 100 12.43 -21.80 -4.58
CA LYS A 100 11.19 -22.55 -4.34
C LYS A 100 11.07 -23.03 -2.89
N MET A 101 12.14 -23.57 -2.32
CA MET A 101 12.17 -23.99 -0.91
C MET A 101 11.94 -22.82 0.06
N MET A 102 12.51 -21.65 -0.23
CA MET A 102 12.29 -20.43 0.56
C MET A 102 10.83 -19.97 0.51
N LEU A 103 10.23 -19.95 -0.69
CA LEU A 103 8.84 -19.54 -0.88
C LEU A 103 7.84 -20.51 -0.26
N ASN A 104 8.17 -21.79 -0.21
CA ASN A 104 7.37 -22.82 0.45
C ASN A 104 7.62 -22.94 1.97
N GLY A 105 8.44 -22.05 2.54
CA GLY A 105 8.74 -22.05 3.97
C GLY A 105 9.68 -23.18 4.44
N GLN A 106 10.26 -23.96 3.53
CA GLN A 106 11.21 -25.03 3.83
C GLN A 106 12.62 -24.52 4.09
N MET A 107 12.92 -23.28 3.67
CA MET A 107 14.17 -22.58 3.89
C MET A 107 13.87 -21.12 4.28
N LYS A 108 14.78 -20.53 5.09
CA LYS A 108 14.67 -19.11 5.45
C LYS A 108 14.77 -18.23 4.22
N LEU A 109 13.78 -17.35 4.02
CA LEU A 109 13.81 -16.36 2.95
C LEU A 109 14.85 -15.28 3.26
N TYR A 110 15.81 -15.09 2.37
CA TYR A 110 16.83 -14.05 2.48
C TYR A 110 16.23 -12.67 2.31
N GLU A 111 16.82 -11.67 2.96
CA GLU A 111 16.27 -10.31 3.04
C GLU A 111 16.16 -9.64 1.66
N GLU A 112 17.14 -9.87 0.81
CA GLU A 112 17.22 -9.35 -0.55
C GLU A 112 16.04 -9.82 -1.42
N LEU A 113 15.51 -11.00 -1.15
CA LEU A 113 14.39 -11.60 -1.89
C LEU A 113 13.02 -11.12 -1.40
N ARG A 114 12.92 -10.67 -0.15
CA ARG A 114 11.63 -10.36 0.50
C ARG A 114 10.86 -9.25 -0.21
N GLY A 115 11.55 -8.20 -0.65
CA GLY A 115 10.92 -7.05 -1.29
C GLY A 115 10.14 -7.39 -2.56
N ASN A 116 10.58 -8.41 -3.30
CA ASN A 116 10.02 -8.78 -4.59
C ASN A 116 9.19 -10.07 -4.57
N LEU A 117 9.41 -10.93 -3.58
CA LEU A 117 8.74 -12.22 -3.50
C LEU A 117 7.65 -12.31 -2.43
N LEU A 118 7.64 -11.40 -1.45
CA LEU A 118 6.56 -11.36 -0.48
C LEU A 118 5.44 -10.43 -0.92
N VAL A 119 4.24 -10.99 -1.00
CA VAL A 119 3.02 -10.20 -1.18
C VAL A 119 2.84 -9.28 0.03
N GLN A 120 2.69 -7.99 -0.22
CA GLN A 120 2.54 -6.95 0.79
C GLN A 120 1.15 -6.33 0.73
N CYS A 121 0.76 -5.66 1.80
CA CYS A 121 -0.51 -4.95 1.87
C CYS A 121 -0.38 -3.62 2.61
N ALA A 122 -1.45 -2.84 2.50
CA ALA A 122 -1.76 -1.75 3.42
C ALA A 122 -3.25 -1.82 3.77
N PHE A 123 -3.58 -1.47 4.99
CA PHE A 123 -4.95 -1.39 5.47
C PHE A 123 -5.11 -0.20 6.41
N ILE A 124 -6.19 0.56 6.24
CA ILE A 124 -6.60 1.63 7.15
C ILE A 124 -8.10 1.51 7.38
N ALA A 125 -8.52 1.57 8.64
CA ALA A 125 -9.91 1.77 9.02
C ALA A 125 -10.10 3.19 9.52
N ILE A 126 -11.05 3.91 8.93
CA ILE A 126 -11.34 5.32 9.25
C ILE A 126 -12.80 5.43 9.65
N ASP A 127 -13.09 6.14 10.75
CA ASP A 127 -14.44 6.53 11.07
C ASP A 127 -14.93 7.56 10.07
N SER A 128 -15.98 7.23 9.32
CA SER A 128 -16.53 8.09 8.27
C SER A 128 -17.19 9.37 8.78
N LYS A 129 -17.46 9.47 10.09
CA LYS A 129 -18.10 10.64 10.69
C LYS A 129 -17.11 11.76 11.02
N ASN A 130 -15.92 11.39 11.47
CA ASN A 130 -14.94 12.36 12.00
C ASN A 130 -13.55 12.23 11.38
N GLY A 131 -13.30 11.19 10.54
CA GLY A 131 -12.02 10.96 9.89
C GLY A 131 -10.93 10.32 10.78
N GLU A 132 -11.29 9.87 11.99
CA GLU A 132 -10.35 9.24 12.91
C GLU A 132 -9.85 7.90 12.38
N ILE A 133 -8.53 7.67 12.47
CA ILE A 133 -7.92 6.40 12.11
C ILE A 133 -8.05 5.44 13.29
N LEU A 134 -8.86 4.40 13.12
CA LEU A 134 -9.15 3.40 14.15
C LEU A 134 -8.22 2.20 14.08
N ALA A 135 -7.69 1.87 12.89
CA ALA A 135 -6.70 0.81 12.71
C ALA A 135 -5.80 1.14 11.52
N MET A 136 -4.52 0.72 11.59
CA MET A 136 -3.56 0.95 10.52
C MET A 136 -2.56 -0.21 10.43
N ILE A 137 -2.41 -0.77 9.22
CA ILE A 137 -1.44 -1.81 8.89
C ILE A 137 -0.67 -1.34 7.65
N GLY A 138 0.64 -1.23 7.77
CA GLY A 138 1.50 -0.76 6.69
C GLY A 138 2.25 -1.86 5.94
N GLY A 139 2.09 -3.11 6.35
CA GLY A 139 2.76 -4.27 5.76
C GLY A 139 2.46 -5.55 6.51
N ARG A 140 3.20 -6.59 6.24
CA ARG A 140 3.08 -7.89 6.91
C ARG A 140 3.50 -7.80 8.37
N SER A 141 2.79 -8.50 9.26
CA SER A 141 3.15 -8.58 10.68
C SER A 141 4.27 -9.60 10.97
N ASP A 142 4.44 -10.58 10.10
CA ASP A 142 5.53 -11.58 10.15
C ASP A 142 6.84 -11.03 9.59
N TYR A 143 6.79 -9.88 8.91
CA TYR A 143 7.94 -9.13 8.43
C TYR A 143 7.68 -7.63 8.55
N LEU A 144 8.15 -7.06 9.64
CA LEU A 144 8.06 -5.61 9.88
C LEU A 144 9.22 -4.92 9.17
N ASP A 145 8.92 -4.26 8.07
CA ASP A 145 9.81 -3.26 7.48
C ASP A 145 9.42 -1.86 7.98
N GLN A 146 10.32 -0.89 7.81
CA GLN A 146 10.06 0.50 8.20
C GLN A 146 9.16 1.25 7.22
N TYR A 147 8.81 0.62 6.09
CA TYR A 147 8.03 1.23 5.04
C TYR A 147 6.53 1.05 5.29
N ASN A 148 5.90 2.08 5.80
CA ASN A 148 4.46 2.09 6.02
C ASN A 148 3.71 2.33 4.70
N ARG A 149 3.25 1.27 4.06
CA ARG A 149 2.57 1.34 2.76
C ARG A 149 1.25 2.07 2.81
N SER A 150 0.62 2.16 3.97
CA SER A 150 -0.64 2.90 4.12
C SER A 150 -0.48 4.42 4.04
N THR A 151 0.74 4.94 4.29
CA THR A 151 1.01 6.39 4.30
C THR A 151 2.11 6.82 3.34
N GLN A 152 2.96 5.90 2.89
CA GLN A 152 4.14 6.22 2.09
C GLN A 152 4.09 5.66 0.67
N ALA A 153 3.31 4.59 0.41
CA ALA A 153 3.25 3.99 -0.90
C ALA A 153 2.45 4.86 -1.87
N LEU A 154 3.11 5.29 -2.94
CA LEU A 154 2.45 5.93 -4.07
C LEU A 154 1.90 4.84 -4.99
N ARG A 155 0.58 4.81 -5.14
CA ARG A 155 -0.12 3.86 -6.00
C ARG A 155 -1.12 4.58 -6.89
N GLN A 156 -1.29 4.07 -8.10
CA GLN A 156 -2.33 4.56 -9.00
C GLN A 156 -3.71 4.20 -8.43
N PRO A 157 -4.60 5.18 -8.23
CA PRO A 157 -5.88 4.95 -7.55
C PRO A 157 -6.83 4.08 -8.37
N GLY A 158 -6.73 4.08 -9.71
CA GLY A 158 -7.64 3.36 -10.57
C GLY A 158 -9.10 3.75 -10.31
N SER A 159 -10.00 2.77 -10.26
CA SER A 159 -11.45 2.99 -10.04
C SER A 159 -11.82 3.53 -8.65
N VAL A 160 -10.90 3.49 -7.68
CA VAL A 160 -11.12 4.12 -6.37
C VAL A 160 -11.27 5.65 -6.50
N PHE A 161 -10.84 6.22 -7.61
CA PHE A 161 -11.01 7.64 -7.91
C PHE A 161 -12.42 8.01 -8.43
N LYS A 162 -13.22 7.03 -8.88
CA LYS A 162 -14.58 7.27 -9.42
C LYS A 162 -15.51 8.04 -8.48
N PRO A 163 -15.59 7.75 -7.16
CA PRO A 163 -16.45 8.50 -6.24
C PRO A 163 -16.17 10.01 -6.24
N TYR A 164 -14.91 10.41 -6.37
CA TYR A 164 -14.53 11.82 -6.43
C TYR A 164 -15.03 12.49 -7.72
N ILE A 165 -14.90 11.80 -8.86
CA ILE A 165 -15.38 12.28 -10.14
C ILE A 165 -16.91 12.40 -10.13
N TYR A 166 -17.61 11.39 -9.59
CA TYR A 166 -19.08 11.40 -9.54
C TYR A 166 -19.60 12.46 -8.57
N THR A 167 -18.95 12.64 -7.43
CA THR A 167 -19.29 13.72 -6.49
C THR A 167 -19.11 15.09 -7.16
N ALA A 168 -17.99 15.30 -7.86
CA ALA A 168 -17.76 16.54 -8.59
C ALA A 168 -18.79 16.76 -9.70
N ALA A 169 -19.21 15.72 -10.42
CA ALA A 169 -20.25 15.83 -11.42
C ALA A 169 -21.59 16.27 -10.81
N ILE A 170 -22.02 15.62 -9.72
CA ILE A 170 -23.27 15.95 -9.02
C ILE A 170 -23.23 17.38 -8.46
N ASP A 171 -22.11 17.78 -7.87
CA ASP A 171 -21.90 19.14 -7.33
C ASP A 171 -21.95 20.22 -8.43
N ASN A 172 -21.59 19.86 -9.65
CA ASN A 172 -21.73 20.71 -10.85
C ASN A 172 -23.06 20.53 -11.59
N ASN A 173 -24.11 20.06 -10.90
CA ASN A 173 -25.48 19.90 -11.40
C ASN A 173 -25.65 18.87 -12.54
N TYR A 174 -24.76 17.89 -12.66
CA TYR A 174 -25.01 16.75 -13.54
C TYR A 174 -25.88 15.73 -12.79
N PRO A 175 -27.14 15.51 -13.21
CA PRO A 175 -27.98 14.50 -12.57
C PRO A 175 -27.41 13.10 -12.81
N VAL A 176 -27.72 12.15 -11.94
CA VAL A 176 -27.27 10.75 -12.05
C VAL A 176 -27.78 10.06 -13.31
N THR A 177 -28.80 10.63 -13.95
CA THR A 177 -29.37 10.19 -15.23
C THR A 177 -28.68 10.81 -16.45
N THR A 178 -27.64 11.63 -16.24
CA THR A 178 -26.88 12.21 -17.36
C THR A 178 -26.35 11.10 -18.25
N GLN A 179 -26.73 11.17 -19.52
CA GLN A 179 -26.29 10.20 -20.53
C GLN A 179 -24.85 10.50 -20.97
N LEU A 180 -24.02 9.49 -20.96
CA LEU A 180 -22.65 9.52 -21.40
C LEU A 180 -22.47 8.52 -22.54
N LEU A 181 -21.70 8.91 -23.54
CA LEU A 181 -21.40 8.05 -24.66
C LEU A 181 -20.22 7.13 -24.31
N ASN A 182 -20.46 5.83 -24.31
CA ASN A 182 -19.40 4.83 -24.08
C ASN A 182 -18.57 4.64 -25.36
N GLN A 183 -17.62 5.55 -25.59
CA GLN A 183 -16.74 5.51 -26.75
C GLN A 183 -15.28 5.56 -26.38
N PRO A 184 -14.37 4.96 -27.16
CA PRO A 184 -12.94 5.07 -26.93
C PRO A 184 -12.49 6.52 -26.97
N VAL A 185 -11.74 6.92 -25.94
CA VAL A 185 -11.12 8.24 -25.87
C VAL A 185 -9.64 8.08 -26.19
N ALA A 186 -9.12 8.92 -27.07
CA ALA A 186 -7.70 8.99 -27.38
C ALA A 186 -7.11 10.26 -26.79
N LEU A 187 -6.23 10.12 -25.83
CA LEU A 187 -5.48 11.21 -25.23
C LEU A 187 -4.02 11.12 -25.65
N TYR A 188 -3.41 12.27 -25.93
CA TYR A 188 -1.97 12.35 -26.20
C TYR A 188 -1.27 12.88 -24.96
N ARG A 189 -0.31 12.13 -24.45
CA ARG A 189 0.54 12.52 -23.32
C ARG A 189 2.02 12.43 -23.70
N ASN A 190 2.85 13.14 -23.00
CA ASN A 190 4.28 12.94 -23.11
C ASN A 190 4.69 11.76 -22.21
N ASN A 191 5.47 10.82 -22.76
CA ASN A 191 6.08 9.76 -21.96
C ASN A 191 7.27 10.32 -21.13
N ALA A 192 7.91 9.48 -20.33
CA ALA A 192 9.05 9.87 -19.51
C ALA A 192 10.26 10.37 -20.32
N LYS A 193 10.30 10.11 -21.65
CA LYS A 193 11.35 10.58 -22.57
C LYS A 193 10.96 11.88 -23.27
N GLY A 194 9.77 12.45 -22.99
CA GLY A 194 9.26 13.65 -23.64
C GLY A 194 8.62 13.41 -25.01
N GLU A 195 8.46 12.15 -25.45
CA GLU A 195 7.84 11.80 -26.73
C GLU A 195 6.32 11.74 -26.57
N LYS A 196 5.59 12.15 -27.62
CA LYS A 196 4.11 12.05 -27.63
C LYS A 196 3.67 10.61 -27.75
N GLU A 197 2.97 10.12 -26.76
CA GLU A 197 2.36 8.80 -26.72
C GLU A 197 0.82 8.93 -26.78
N LYS A 198 0.20 8.13 -27.64
CA LYS A 198 -1.26 8.01 -27.69
C LYS A 198 -1.72 7.02 -26.61
N TRP A 199 -2.49 7.50 -25.65
CA TRP A 199 -3.11 6.67 -24.63
C TRP A 199 -4.60 6.52 -24.93
N THR A 200 -5.05 5.28 -25.07
CA THR A 200 -6.45 4.93 -25.33
C THR A 200 -6.89 3.92 -24.28
N PRO A 201 -7.53 4.37 -23.18
CA PRO A 201 -8.04 3.47 -22.16
C PRO A 201 -9.17 2.61 -22.75
N ARG A 202 -9.27 1.38 -22.24
CA ARG A 202 -10.36 0.45 -22.57
C ARG A 202 -11.17 0.18 -21.32
N ASN A 203 -12.46 -0.13 -21.51
CA ASN A 203 -13.27 -0.66 -20.44
C ASN A 203 -12.76 -2.05 -20.03
N TYR A 204 -12.99 -2.42 -18.77
CA TYR A 204 -12.55 -3.72 -18.24
C TYR A 204 -13.10 -4.92 -19.04
N ASP A 205 -14.35 -4.81 -19.47
CA ASP A 205 -15.07 -5.81 -20.28
C ASP A 205 -14.85 -5.64 -21.80
N ASN A 206 -13.97 -4.70 -22.20
CA ASN A 206 -13.73 -4.30 -23.59
C ASN A 206 -15.00 -3.80 -24.33
N SER A 207 -16.08 -3.48 -23.61
CA SER A 207 -17.28 -2.92 -24.21
C SER A 207 -17.03 -1.54 -24.80
N THR A 208 -17.65 -1.26 -25.93
CA THR A 208 -17.65 0.06 -26.59
C THR A 208 -18.97 0.32 -27.27
N GLY A 209 -19.34 1.58 -27.35
CA GLY A 209 -20.59 2.01 -27.97
C GLY A 209 -21.77 2.03 -27.02
N GLY A 210 -22.86 2.64 -27.46
CA GLY A 210 -24.06 2.83 -26.65
C GLY A 210 -24.00 4.03 -25.71
N LEU A 211 -25.11 4.27 -25.05
CA LEU A 211 -25.27 5.27 -24.02
C LEU A 211 -25.25 4.56 -22.65
N THR A 212 -24.59 5.14 -21.72
CA THR A 212 -24.63 4.77 -20.30
C THR A 212 -25.01 6.00 -19.48
N THR A 213 -25.45 5.80 -18.25
CA THR A 213 -25.73 6.92 -17.37
C THR A 213 -24.63 7.08 -16.33
N LEU A 214 -24.55 8.24 -15.69
CA LEU A 214 -23.63 8.47 -14.56
C LEU A 214 -23.84 7.45 -13.43
N ARG A 215 -25.06 6.90 -13.30
CA ARG A 215 -25.41 5.89 -12.31
C ARG A 215 -24.87 4.49 -12.65
N GLU A 216 -24.71 4.18 -13.93
CA GLU A 216 -24.31 2.85 -14.43
C GLU A 216 -22.82 2.75 -14.72
N GLY A 217 -22.08 3.88 -14.80
CA GLY A 217 -20.68 4.00 -15.23
C GLY A 217 -19.59 3.68 -14.20
#